data_25cf74c422ba2cdef0996bbbc9eed5a8
#
_entry.id   25cf74c422ba2cdef0996bbbc9eed5a8
#
_cell.length_a   1.000
_cell.length_b   1.000
_cell.length_c   1.000
_cell.angle_alpha   90.00
_cell.angle_beta   90.00
_cell.angle_gamma   90.00
#
_symmetry.space_group_name_H-M   'P 1'
#
loop_
_entity.id
_entity.type
_entity.pdbx_description
1 polymer ?
#
loop_
_entity_poly.entity_id
_entity_poly.type
_entity_poly.pdbx_seq_one_letter_code
_entity_poly.pdbx_strand_id
1 'polypeptide(L)'
;MTISAAGSETSDSAVLTNEAIGKKLGLGTELNRPVFAIMNPELTYTLPKYQIGCGIADIMMHTLERYFIPDQKNRMTDEIAEGLLRTVIDSGRMAMKRSDDYDAMSELMWCGSFPIII
;
A
#
# COMPACT_ATOMS: atom_id res chain seq x y z
N MET A 1 -11.28 -2.10 3.72
CA MET A 1 -10.05 -2.52 3.02
C MET A 1 -9.81 -4.00 3.28
N THR A 2 -9.47 -4.78 2.25
CA THR A 2 -9.34 -6.25 2.33
C THR A 2 -7.96 -6.75 1.87
N ILE A 3 -7.07 -5.87 1.44
CA ILE A 3 -5.67 -6.12 1.12
C ILE A 3 -4.86 -4.84 1.38
N SER A 4 -3.72 -4.98 1.99
CA SER A 4 -2.74 -3.90 2.19
C SER A 4 -1.82 -3.87 0.96
N ALA A 5 -1.88 -2.79 0.19
CA ALA A 5 -1.09 -2.63 -1.04
C ALA A 5 -0.98 -1.15 -1.46
N ALA A 6 -1.81 -0.70 -2.39
CA ALA A 6 -1.73 0.58 -3.09
C ALA A 6 -2.27 1.81 -2.34
N GLY A 7 -2.62 1.71 -1.05
CA GLY A 7 -3.10 2.87 -0.26
C GLY A 7 -4.40 3.50 -0.77
N SER A 8 -5.31 2.68 -1.29
CA SER A 8 -6.58 3.18 -1.86
C SER A 8 -7.45 3.95 -0.87
N GLU A 9 -7.24 3.75 0.43
CA GLU A 9 -7.94 4.44 1.52
C GLU A 9 -7.50 5.91 1.68
N THR A 10 -6.40 6.31 1.07
CA THR A 10 -5.88 7.70 1.08
C THR A 10 -5.73 8.27 -0.32
N SER A 11 -5.93 7.45 -1.36
CA SER A 11 -5.70 7.83 -2.75
C SER A 11 -6.91 8.57 -3.36
N ASP A 12 -6.61 9.49 -4.25
CA ASP A 12 -7.57 10.14 -5.15
C ASP A 12 -7.70 9.43 -6.50
N SER A 13 -6.95 8.34 -6.69
CA SER A 13 -6.85 7.63 -7.95
C SER A 13 -7.76 6.41 -8.00
N ALA A 14 -8.36 6.18 -9.15
CA ALA A 14 -9.08 4.96 -9.49
C ALA A 14 -8.60 4.43 -10.84
N VAL A 15 -8.45 3.12 -10.95
CA VAL A 15 -8.10 2.46 -12.22
C VAL A 15 -9.22 1.51 -12.59
N LEU A 16 -9.84 1.75 -13.74
CA LEU A 16 -11.00 1.01 -14.21
C LEU A 16 -10.68 0.33 -15.54
N THR A 17 -11.11 -0.91 -15.67
CA THR A 17 -11.07 -1.64 -16.92
C THR A 17 -12.43 -1.59 -17.61
N ASN A 18 -12.47 -1.08 -18.82
CA ASN A 18 -13.63 -1.14 -19.68
C ASN A 18 -13.46 -2.32 -20.66
N GLU A 19 -14.11 -3.43 -20.36
CA GLU A 19 -14.00 -4.67 -21.14
C GLU A 19 -14.58 -4.52 -22.54
N ALA A 20 -15.61 -3.68 -22.72
CA ALA A 20 -16.25 -3.48 -24.02
C ALA A 20 -15.31 -2.87 -25.08
N ILE A 21 -14.33 -2.08 -24.64
CA ILE A 21 -13.34 -1.43 -25.53
C ILE A 21 -11.90 -1.91 -25.26
N GLY A 22 -11.72 -2.87 -24.36
CA GLY A 22 -10.42 -3.45 -24.03
C GLY A 22 -9.42 -2.45 -23.44
N LYS A 23 -9.88 -1.39 -22.75
CA LYS A 23 -9.01 -0.35 -22.18
C LYS A 23 -9.01 -0.37 -20.66
N LYS A 24 -7.81 -0.22 -20.07
CA LYS A 24 -7.60 0.04 -18.65
C LYS A 24 -7.10 1.48 -18.51
N LEU A 25 -7.87 2.30 -17.81
CA LEU A 25 -7.62 3.74 -17.68
C LEU A 25 -7.56 4.14 -16.22
N GLY A 26 -6.58 4.99 -15.88
CA GLY A 26 -6.47 5.65 -14.58
C GLY A 26 -7.16 7.01 -14.61
N LEU A 27 -7.83 7.34 -13.52
CA LEU A 27 -8.45 8.64 -13.26
C LEU A 27 -8.07 9.11 -11.87
N GLY A 28 -7.37 10.25 -11.77
CA GLY A 28 -7.09 10.95 -10.52
C GLY A 28 -8.04 12.14 -10.37
N THR A 29 -8.77 12.19 -9.27
CA THR A 29 -9.65 13.33 -8.94
C THR A 29 -9.96 13.33 -7.45
N GLU A 30 -10.04 14.50 -6.84
CA GLU A 30 -10.41 14.65 -5.43
C GLU A 30 -11.78 14.02 -5.08
N LEU A 31 -12.65 13.85 -6.07
CA LEU A 31 -13.94 13.16 -5.89
C LEU A 31 -13.78 11.67 -5.58
N ASN A 32 -12.65 11.07 -5.93
CA ASN A 32 -12.36 9.66 -5.64
C ASN A 32 -11.79 9.47 -4.23
N ARG A 33 -11.29 10.53 -3.60
CA ARG A 33 -10.68 10.43 -2.28
C ARG A 33 -11.72 10.05 -1.23
N PRO A 34 -11.53 8.96 -0.48
CA PRO A 34 -12.45 8.57 0.58
C PRO A 34 -12.55 9.64 1.66
N VAL A 35 -13.77 9.89 2.15
CA VAL A 35 -14.01 10.79 3.29
C VAL A 35 -13.52 10.17 4.60
N PHE A 36 -13.60 8.84 4.70
CA PHE A 36 -13.04 8.05 5.79
C PHE A 36 -12.79 6.61 5.30
N ALA A 37 -11.91 5.90 5.98
CA ALA A 37 -11.66 4.49 5.73
C ALA A 37 -11.66 3.70 7.04
N ILE A 38 -12.29 2.53 7.04
CA ILE A 38 -12.22 1.57 8.15
C ILE A 38 -11.14 0.56 7.81
N MET A 39 -10.09 0.57 8.63
CA MET A 39 -8.91 -0.27 8.46
C MET A 39 -8.92 -1.36 9.54
N ASN A 40 -9.53 -2.53 9.24
CA ASN A 40 -9.55 -3.68 10.13
C ASN A 40 -8.65 -4.79 9.57
N PRO A 41 -7.50 -5.08 10.22
CA PRO A 41 -6.56 -6.11 9.77
C PRO A 41 -7.16 -7.51 9.67
N GLU A 42 -8.14 -7.85 10.51
CA GLU A 42 -8.78 -9.16 10.48
C GLU A 42 -9.45 -9.49 9.15
N LEU A 43 -9.89 -8.47 8.39
CA LEU A 43 -10.47 -8.66 7.06
C LEU A 43 -9.46 -9.15 6.01
N THR A 44 -8.17 -9.14 6.35
CA THR A 44 -7.09 -9.59 5.47
C THR A 44 -6.63 -11.02 5.77
N TYR A 45 -7.07 -11.64 6.86
CA TYR A 45 -6.60 -12.97 7.30
C TYR A 45 -6.91 -14.10 6.32
N THR A 46 -7.94 -13.93 5.51
CA THR A 46 -8.34 -14.92 4.50
C THR A 46 -7.56 -14.82 3.19
N LEU A 47 -6.65 -13.85 3.08
CA LEU A 47 -5.83 -13.68 1.89
C LEU A 47 -4.86 -14.86 1.72
N PRO A 48 -4.76 -15.42 0.51
CA PRO A 48 -3.68 -16.34 0.18
C PRO A 48 -2.31 -15.69 0.40
N LYS A 49 -1.33 -16.45 0.89
CA LYS A 49 0.04 -15.96 1.11
C LYS A 49 0.64 -15.26 -0.09
N TYR A 50 0.35 -15.76 -1.29
CA TYR A 50 0.79 -15.11 -2.54
C TYR A 50 0.27 -13.67 -2.65
N GLN A 51 -0.99 -13.42 -2.31
CA GLN A 51 -1.58 -12.08 -2.36
C GLN A 51 -1.01 -11.17 -1.28
N ILE A 52 -0.72 -11.70 -0.09
CA ILE A 52 -0.01 -10.96 0.97
C ILE A 52 1.37 -10.52 0.45
N GLY A 53 2.11 -11.44 -0.16
CA GLY A 53 3.41 -11.14 -0.76
C GLY A 53 3.33 -10.09 -1.88
N CYS A 54 2.30 -10.14 -2.73
CA CYS A 54 2.05 -9.13 -3.75
C CYS A 54 1.79 -7.76 -3.11
N GLY A 55 0.97 -7.68 -2.06
CA GLY A 55 0.69 -6.43 -1.35
C GLY A 55 1.95 -5.83 -0.70
N ILE A 56 2.78 -6.66 -0.07
CA ILE A 56 4.07 -6.24 0.49
C ILE A 56 4.96 -5.64 -0.60
N ALA A 57 5.10 -6.32 -1.73
CA ALA A 57 5.90 -5.84 -2.85
C ALA A 57 5.35 -4.53 -3.42
N ASP A 58 4.04 -4.38 -3.51
CA ASP A 58 3.37 -3.18 -4.01
C ASP A 58 3.63 -1.97 -3.11
N ILE A 59 3.49 -2.12 -1.78
CA ILE A 59 3.84 -1.07 -0.81
C ILE A 59 5.31 -0.63 -0.98
N MET A 60 6.22 -1.60 -1.09
CA MET A 60 7.64 -1.32 -1.28
C MET A 60 7.90 -0.56 -2.59
N MET A 61 7.28 -0.99 -3.69
CA MET A 61 7.45 -0.36 -5.00
C MET A 61 6.93 1.09 -5.01
N HIS A 62 5.76 1.35 -4.45
CA HIS A 62 5.24 2.70 -4.32
C HIS A 62 6.14 3.61 -3.47
N THR A 63 6.75 3.07 -2.42
CA THR A 63 7.72 3.80 -1.61
C THR A 63 8.99 4.09 -2.39
N LEU A 64 9.54 3.10 -3.10
CA LEU A 64 10.76 3.23 -3.88
C LEU A 64 10.61 4.17 -5.09
N GLU A 65 9.45 4.20 -5.73
CA GLU A 65 9.16 5.17 -6.81
C GLU A 65 9.37 6.61 -6.35
N ARG A 66 8.99 6.93 -5.12
CA ARG A 66 9.18 8.26 -4.54
C ARG A 66 10.60 8.48 -4.03
N TYR A 67 11.20 7.47 -3.43
CA TYR A 67 12.57 7.52 -2.91
C TYR A 67 13.61 7.78 -4.01
N PHE A 68 13.42 7.21 -5.20
CA PHE A 68 14.35 7.32 -6.33
C PHE A 68 14.03 8.47 -7.30
N ILE A 69 13.23 9.46 -6.91
CA ILE A 69 13.00 10.63 -7.75
C ILE A 69 14.31 11.43 -7.89
N PRO A 70 14.83 11.62 -9.11
CA PRO A 70 16.05 12.40 -9.35
C PRO A 70 15.89 13.85 -8.89
N ASP A 71 16.99 14.45 -8.41
CA ASP A 71 17.10 15.88 -8.08
C ASP A 71 16.25 16.41 -6.90
N GLN A 72 15.57 15.55 -6.17
CA GLN A 72 14.91 15.95 -4.92
C GLN A 72 15.82 15.63 -3.71
N LYS A 73 16.21 16.69 -2.98
CA LYS A 73 16.93 16.56 -1.71
C LYS A 73 15.94 16.80 -0.57
N ASN A 74 15.18 15.80 -0.21
CA ASN A 74 14.20 15.88 0.86
C ASN A 74 14.53 14.82 1.94
N ARG A 75 15.50 15.16 2.78
CA ARG A 75 16.01 14.24 3.82
C ARG A 75 14.89 13.66 4.70
N MET A 76 13.88 14.46 5.04
CA MET A 76 12.78 13.97 5.89
C MET A 76 11.96 12.90 5.20
N THR A 77 11.65 13.09 3.93
CA THR A 77 10.96 12.08 3.11
C THR A 77 11.79 10.80 2.98
N ASP A 78 13.11 10.95 2.77
CA ASP A 78 14.01 9.79 2.66
C ASP A 78 14.03 8.98 3.97
N GLU A 79 14.18 9.63 5.13
CA GLU A 79 14.17 8.97 6.44
C GLU A 79 12.83 8.27 6.72
N ILE A 80 11.70 8.87 6.33
CA ILE A 80 10.38 8.26 6.44
C ILE A 80 10.28 7.03 5.53
N ALA A 81 10.70 7.15 4.27
CA ALA A 81 10.65 6.07 3.29
C ALA A 81 11.51 4.88 3.73
N GLU A 82 12.73 5.13 4.23
CA GLU A 82 13.60 4.07 4.76
C GLU A 82 13.00 3.41 6.01
N GLY A 83 12.41 4.18 6.93
CA GLY A 83 11.70 3.65 8.08
C GLY A 83 10.54 2.77 7.68
N LEU A 84 9.75 3.23 6.70
CA LEU A 84 8.64 2.48 6.13
C LEU A 84 9.10 1.15 5.52
N LEU A 85 10.15 1.16 4.69
CA LEU A 85 10.69 -0.05 4.06
C LEU A 85 11.19 -1.06 5.09
N ARG A 86 11.88 -0.62 6.15
CA ARG A 86 12.29 -1.50 7.25
C ARG A 86 11.10 -2.15 7.93
N THR A 87 10.07 -1.37 8.26
CA THR A 87 8.84 -1.88 8.90
C THR A 87 8.12 -2.88 8.01
N VAL A 88 7.97 -2.56 6.71
CA VAL A 88 7.31 -3.46 5.74
C VAL A 88 8.05 -4.78 5.58
N ILE A 89 9.40 -4.76 5.59
CA ILE A 89 10.21 -5.99 5.52
C ILE A 89 9.99 -6.86 6.76
N ASP A 90 10.03 -6.27 7.95
CA ASP A 90 9.93 -7.02 9.20
C ASP A 90 8.51 -7.56 9.41
N SER A 91 7.49 -6.70 9.27
CA SER A 91 6.08 -7.12 9.39
C SER A 91 5.70 -8.10 8.27
N GLY A 92 6.22 -7.88 7.05
CA GLY A 92 6.00 -8.78 5.93
C GLY A 92 6.53 -10.19 6.18
N ARG A 93 7.72 -10.32 6.77
CA ARG A 93 8.28 -11.64 7.17
C ARG A 93 7.38 -12.35 8.20
N MET A 94 6.79 -11.60 9.13
CA MET A 94 5.87 -12.16 10.13
C MET A 94 4.54 -12.57 9.49
N ALA A 95 3.93 -11.70 8.68
CA ALA A 95 2.69 -11.98 7.96
C ALA A 95 2.80 -13.19 7.02
N MET A 96 3.94 -13.36 6.35
CA MET A 96 4.21 -14.54 5.50
C MET A 96 4.33 -15.83 6.29
N LYS A 97 4.74 -15.77 7.56
CA LYS A 97 4.74 -16.94 8.45
C LYS A 97 3.35 -17.23 9.01
N ARG A 98 2.67 -16.20 9.51
CA ARG A 98 1.35 -16.23 10.12
C ARG A 98 0.49 -15.11 9.55
N SER A 99 -0.42 -15.46 8.65
CA SER A 99 -1.33 -14.50 8.00
C SER A 99 -2.43 -13.97 8.94
N ASP A 100 -2.58 -14.56 10.12
CA ASP A 100 -3.50 -14.17 11.19
C ASP A 100 -2.81 -13.40 12.34
N ASP A 101 -1.56 -12.97 12.14
CA ASP A 101 -0.85 -12.13 13.11
C ASP A 101 -1.38 -10.69 13.01
N TYR A 102 -2.14 -10.28 14.04
CA TYR A 102 -2.80 -8.97 14.06
C TYR A 102 -1.81 -7.82 13.94
N ASP A 103 -0.72 -7.86 14.69
CA ASP A 103 0.27 -6.77 14.71
C ASP A 103 0.95 -6.64 13.35
N ALA A 104 1.39 -7.75 12.77
CA ALA A 104 2.02 -7.75 11.46
C ALA A 104 1.08 -7.25 10.34
N MET A 105 -0.18 -7.71 10.34
CA MET A 105 -1.17 -7.29 9.34
C MET A 105 -1.61 -5.84 9.56
N SER A 106 -1.68 -5.37 10.81
CA SER A 106 -1.97 -3.98 11.15
C SER A 106 -0.87 -3.04 10.67
N GLU A 107 0.40 -3.38 10.93
CA GLU A 107 1.54 -2.60 10.44
C GLU A 107 1.57 -2.53 8.92
N LEU A 108 1.38 -3.65 8.22
CA LEU A 108 1.31 -3.66 6.76
C LEU A 108 0.15 -2.80 6.23
N MET A 109 -1.00 -2.83 6.90
CA MET A 109 -2.16 -2.04 6.53
C MET A 109 -1.88 -0.55 6.69
N TRP A 110 -1.25 -0.16 7.79
CA TRP A 110 -0.84 1.22 8.02
C TRP A 110 0.26 1.67 7.05
N CYS A 111 1.29 0.85 6.85
CA CYS A 111 2.35 1.12 5.89
C CYS A 111 1.85 1.32 4.46
N GLY A 112 0.79 0.64 4.05
CA GLY A 112 0.20 0.78 2.72
C GLY A 112 -0.36 2.18 2.43
N SER A 113 -0.75 2.93 3.46
CA SER A 113 -1.28 4.29 3.32
C SER A 113 -0.19 5.34 3.07
N PHE A 114 1.00 5.13 3.60
CA PHE A 114 2.07 6.13 3.60
C PHE A 114 2.61 6.52 2.22
N PRO A 115 2.83 5.60 1.28
CA PRO A 115 3.36 5.95 -0.04
C PRO A 115 2.51 6.95 -0.83
N ILE A 116 1.24 7.11 -0.46
CA ILE A 116 0.35 8.09 -1.10
C ILE A 116 0.48 9.47 -0.45
N ILE A 117 0.95 9.52 0.80
CA ILE A 117 1.00 10.75 1.61
C ILE A 117 2.34 11.46 1.48
N ILE A 118 3.42 10.71 1.29
CA ILE A 118 4.80 11.21 1.13
C ILE A 118 5.18 11.31 -0.34
#